data_5d96bd4ed9e750755fae890a9e17f707
#
_entry.id   5d96bd4ed9e750755fae890a9e17f707
#
_cell.length_a   1.000
_cell.length_b   1.000
_cell.length_c   1.000
_cell.angle_alpha   90.00
_cell.angle_beta   90.00
_cell.angle_gamma   90.00
#
_symmetry.space_group_name_H-M   'P 1'
#
loop_
_entity.id
_entity.type
_entity.pdbx_description
1 polymer ?
#
loop_
_entity_poly.entity_id
_entity_poly.type
_entity_poly.pdbx_seq_one_letter_code
_entity_poly.pdbx_strand_id
1 'polypeptide(L)'
;MPRFEPFQALRYRRNIDLHDVCSPPYDVLSDADRLALATAHANNIVHIDMPVYATGNAYEHASTVLNQWITEGVLVRDEALSFTLYRMQFTDATGKPRNVVGVIGALEVVDEGAGGVLPHERTTPKAKTDRLELTRATDANLSPVWGLSLAAGLSTLLTEPAELLGELTDDLGVVHSVERVTDDARIAAISAAIAGQPVVIADGHHRYAISRTYRDEVRERTSSTSNGAELTMTYVNELIDEQLSVAAIHRLYEGITYKELAAALSPFFTINDADPVGPTTLSQMNERGSLCLVAKTGRTHWLTPIAEKFAGVRNLDSAYLEYALSSVQHEVRYQHGVTEVQHELSTSDATAAILIRPVSVAEIQRTANEGLLMPPKSTFFSPKLRTGFVLREMKTR
;
A
#
# COMPACT_ATOMS: atom_id res chain seq x y z
N MET A 1 -22.49 -3.31 4.51
CA MET A 1 -21.61 -2.50 3.69
C MET A 1 -20.99 -1.42 4.56
N PRO A 2 -19.74 -1.04 4.40
CA PRO A 2 -19.06 -0.12 5.29
C PRO A 2 -19.52 1.32 5.05
N ARG A 3 -19.59 2.12 6.11
CA ARG A 3 -19.77 3.57 5.98
C ARG A 3 -18.50 4.20 5.43
N PHE A 4 -18.65 5.23 4.61
CA PHE A 4 -17.55 6.06 4.13
C PHE A 4 -17.96 7.53 4.22
N GLU A 5 -17.30 8.27 5.10
CA GLU A 5 -17.76 9.58 5.55
C GLU A 5 -16.70 10.67 5.30
N PRO A 6 -17.12 11.91 4.98
CA PRO A 6 -16.23 13.06 4.99
C PRO A 6 -15.77 13.38 6.42
N PHE A 7 -14.66 14.09 6.55
CA PHE A 7 -14.17 14.55 7.86
C PHE A 7 -13.53 15.93 7.77
N GLN A 8 -13.36 16.61 8.92
CA GLN A 8 -12.57 17.84 9.01
C GLN A 8 -11.09 17.47 8.94
N ALA A 9 -10.50 17.64 7.76
CA ALA A 9 -9.10 17.26 7.54
C ALA A 9 -8.15 18.25 8.21
N LEU A 10 -7.04 17.72 8.74
CA LEU A 10 -5.91 18.50 9.21
C LEU A 10 -4.87 18.52 8.10
N ARG A 11 -4.42 19.70 7.66
CA ARG A 11 -3.55 19.90 6.51
C ARG A 11 -2.48 20.93 6.79
N TYR A 12 -1.38 20.85 6.07
CA TYR A 12 -0.43 21.97 6.04
C TYR A 12 -1.09 23.23 5.50
N ARG A 13 -0.72 24.37 6.09
CA ARG A 13 -1.17 25.69 5.64
C ARG A 13 -0.74 25.94 4.19
N ARG A 14 -1.60 26.54 3.37
CA ARG A 14 -1.43 26.69 1.91
C ARG A 14 -0.12 27.32 1.42
N ASN A 15 0.57 28.10 2.25
CA ASN A 15 1.84 28.72 1.90
C ASN A 15 3.07 27.85 2.22
N ILE A 16 2.89 26.63 2.70
CA ILE A 16 3.94 25.64 2.92
C ILE A 16 4.05 24.78 1.67
N ASP A 17 5.26 24.63 1.15
CA ASP A 17 5.51 23.76 0.00
C ASP A 17 5.35 22.29 0.44
N LEU A 18 4.44 21.58 -0.21
CA LEU A 18 4.16 20.17 0.10
C LEU A 18 5.35 19.26 -0.24
N HIS A 19 6.21 19.66 -1.17
CA HIS A 19 7.43 18.92 -1.50
C HIS A 19 8.38 18.83 -0.29
N ASP A 20 8.47 19.90 0.49
CA ASP A 20 9.38 19.96 1.64
C ASP A 20 8.87 19.19 2.86
N VAL A 21 7.54 19.07 3.00
CA VAL A 21 6.90 18.60 4.24
C VAL A 21 6.22 17.23 4.13
N CYS A 22 5.89 16.77 2.92
CA CYS A 22 5.37 15.42 2.71
C CYS A 22 6.51 14.40 2.54
N SER A 23 6.21 13.14 2.83
CA SER A 23 7.17 12.04 2.70
C SER A 23 6.58 10.84 1.97
N PRO A 24 7.39 9.92 1.42
CA PRO A 24 6.96 8.56 1.17
C PRO A 24 6.36 7.93 2.44
N PRO A 25 5.55 6.86 2.34
CA PRO A 25 5.04 6.19 3.53
C PRO A 25 6.18 5.51 4.30
N TYR A 26 6.01 5.39 5.62
CA TYR A 26 7.02 4.91 6.56
C TYR A 26 7.60 3.53 6.23
N ASP A 27 6.84 2.67 5.56
CA ASP A 27 7.20 1.29 5.24
C ASP A 27 8.12 1.14 4.01
N VAL A 28 8.40 2.24 3.32
CA VAL A 28 9.38 2.29 2.21
C VAL A 28 10.60 3.16 2.51
N LEU A 29 10.61 3.89 3.63
CA LEU A 29 11.72 4.74 4.03
C LEU A 29 12.76 3.96 4.83
N SER A 30 14.04 4.09 4.46
CA SER A 30 15.14 3.70 5.32
C SER A 30 15.38 4.74 6.43
N ASP A 31 16.18 4.36 7.45
CA ASP A 31 16.60 5.31 8.50
C ASP A 31 17.38 6.49 7.93
N ALA A 32 18.16 6.27 6.87
CA ALA A 32 18.92 7.31 6.17
C ALA A 32 18.00 8.29 5.44
N ASP A 33 16.98 7.79 4.72
CA ASP A 33 15.99 8.62 4.03
C ASP A 33 15.20 9.44 5.04
N ARG A 34 14.75 8.80 6.13
CA ARG A 34 14.07 9.50 7.23
C ARG A 34 14.92 10.62 7.80
N LEU A 35 16.20 10.38 8.07
CA LEU A 35 17.11 11.38 8.60
C LEU A 35 17.31 12.54 7.61
N ALA A 36 17.46 12.24 6.32
CA ALA A 36 17.57 13.25 5.27
C ALA A 36 16.35 14.16 5.23
N LEU A 37 15.13 13.59 5.22
CA LEU A 37 13.88 14.35 5.24
C LEU A 37 13.72 15.19 6.51
N ALA A 38 14.03 14.63 7.68
CA ALA A 38 13.96 15.35 8.96
C ALA A 38 14.95 16.53 9.04
N THR A 39 16.12 16.38 8.39
CA THR A 39 17.14 17.43 8.36
C THR A 39 16.80 18.51 7.34
N ALA A 40 16.18 18.13 6.21
CA ALA A 40 15.83 19.05 5.14
C ALA A 40 14.78 20.08 5.58
N HIS A 41 13.76 19.68 6.36
CA HIS A 41 12.71 20.62 6.79
C HIS A 41 12.17 20.31 8.20
N ALA A 42 12.11 21.33 9.05
CA ALA A 42 11.67 21.22 10.45
C ALA A 42 10.20 20.77 10.61
N ASN A 43 9.38 20.99 9.59
CA ASN A 43 7.98 20.57 9.59
C ASN A 43 7.72 19.39 8.64
N ASN A 44 8.74 18.62 8.26
CA ASN A 44 8.50 17.42 7.49
C ASN A 44 7.73 16.38 8.33
N ILE A 45 6.74 15.73 7.73
CA ILE A 45 5.84 14.79 8.43
C ILE A 45 6.57 13.62 9.10
N VAL A 46 7.78 13.29 8.69
CA VAL A 46 8.59 12.22 9.31
C VAL A 46 8.88 12.46 10.79
N HIS A 47 8.85 13.73 11.25
CA HIS A 47 8.99 14.04 12.67
C HIS A 47 7.86 13.48 13.53
N ILE A 48 6.67 13.31 12.93
CA ILE A 48 5.49 12.73 13.57
C ILE A 48 5.28 11.28 13.16
N ASP A 49 5.39 10.95 11.85
CA ASP A 49 5.07 9.61 11.33
C ASP A 49 6.17 8.57 11.65
N MET A 50 7.43 9.01 11.72
CA MET A 50 8.59 8.16 12.09
C MET A 50 9.41 8.85 13.21
N PRO A 51 8.82 9.02 14.40
CA PRO A 51 9.44 9.80 15.45
C PRO A 51 10.71 9.13 15.99
N VAL A 52 11.75 9.93 16.20
CA VAL A 52 12.95 9.53 16.92
C VAL A 52 13.18 10.53 18.04
N TYR A 53 13.39 10.05 19.25
CA TYR A 53 13.63 10.87 20.41
C TYR A 53 14.71 10.23 21.29
N ALA A 54 15.83 10.91 21.44
CA ALA A 54 17.03 10.35 22.07
C ALA A 54 16.90 10.12 23.58
N THR A 55 16.01 10.86 24.29
CA THR A 55 15.97 10.93 25.75
C THR A 55 14.58 10.71 26.34
N GLY A 56 13.68 9.98 25.65
CA GLY A 56 12.32 9.79 26.16
C GLY A 56 11.46 8.91 25.25
N ASN A 57 10.15 9.04 25.41
CA ASN A 57 9.18 8.32 24.58
C ASN A 57 8.99 9.04 23.25
N ALA A 58 9.39 8.39 22.15
CA ALA A 58 9.29 8.95 20.80
C ALA A 58 7.83 9.24 20.38
N TYR A 59 6.88 8.45 20.83
CA TYR A 59 5.47 8.61 20.47
C TYR A 59 4.83 9.81 21.21
N GLU A 60 5.17 10.03 22.48
CA GLU A 60 4.76 11.22 23.24
C GLU A 60 5.36 12.50 22.63
N HIS A 61 6.61 12.40 22.15
CA HIS A 61 7.23 13.50 21.39
C HIS A 61 6.47 13.78 20.10
N ALA A 62 6.10 12.76 19.32
CA ALA A 62 5.29 12.92 18.11
C ALA A 62 3.95 13.63 18.40
N SER A 63 3.28 13.25 19.47
CA SER A 63 2.05 13.91 19.93
C SER A 63 2.28 15.37 20.30
N THR A 64 3.37 15.67 20.98
CA THR A 64 3.76 17.04 21.33
C THR A 64 4.01 17.89 20.09
N VAL A 65 4.78 17.36 19.11
CA VAL A 65 5.07 18.04 17.85
C VAL A 65 3.77 18.26 17.05
N LEU A 66 2.89 17.27 16.95
CA LEU A 66 1.60 17.39 16.27
C LEU A 66 0.77 18.54 16.87
N ASN A 67 0.62 18.56 18.19
CA ASN A 67 -0.14 19.60 18.89
C ASN A 67 0.52 21.00 18.76
N GLN A 68 1.85 21.06 18.77
CA GLN A 68 2.59 22.29 18.52
C GLN A 68 2.32 22.82 17.12
N TRP A 69 2.41 21.99 16.07
CA TRP A 69 2.14 22.41 14.69
C TRP A 69 0.70 22.89 14.48
N ILE A 70 -0.26 22.31 15.19
CA ILE A 70 -1.64 22.80 15.19
C ILE A 70 -1.73 24.18 15.87
N THR A 71 -1.09 24.34 17.03
CA THR A 71 -1.13 25.59 17.80
C THR A 71 -0.43 26.74 17.05
N GLU A 72 0.67 26.46 16.38
CA GLU A 72 1.44 27.42 15.59
C GLU A 72 0.84 27.69 14.19
N GLY A 73 -0.21 26.95 13.81
CA GLY A 73 -0.86 27.08 12.51
C GLY A 73 -0.01 26.58 11.35
N VAL A 74 0.96 25.69 11.59
CA VAL A 74 1.66 24.91 10.57
C VAL A 74 0.67 23.92 9.96
N LEU A 75 -0.07 23.22 10.80
CA LEU A 75 -1.22 22.41 10.43
C LEU A 75 -2.50 23.15 10.79
N VAL A 76 -3.43 23.21 9.85
CA VAL A 76 -4.75 23.86 10.01
C VAL A 76 -5.85 22.86 9.74
N ARG A 77 -6.93 22.97 10.52
CA ARG A 77 -8.12 22.12 10.35
C ARG A 77 -9.07 22.77 9.36
N ASP A 78 -9.62 21.95 8.45
CA ASP A 78 -10.70 22.39 7.58
C ASP A 78 -11.93 22.83 8.40
N GLU A 79 -12.59 23.91 7.97
CA GLU A 79 -13.77 24.45 8.69
C GLU A 79 -14.99 23.52 8.53
N ALA A 80 -15.11 22.86 7.37
CA ALA A 80 -16.22 21.97 7.04
C ALA A 80 -15.77 20.53 6.86
N LEU A 81 -16.71 19.60 6.94
CA LEU A 81 -16.52 18.22 6.50
C LEU A 81 -16.24 18.21 5.01
N SER A 82 -15.24 17.44 4.59
CA SER A 82 -14.85 17.36 3.19
C SER A 82 -14.31 15.98 2.84
N PHE A 83 -14.38 15.63 1.56
CA PHE A 83 -13.51 14.62 0.99
C PHE A 83 -12.28 15.26 0.37
N THR A 84 -11.20 14.50 0.28
CA THR A 84 -10.01 14.88 -0.48
C THR A 84 -9.87 13.98 -1.69
N LEU A 85 -9.99 14.52 -2.91
CA LEU A 85 -9.54 13.79 -4.09
C LEU A 85 -8.01 13.79 -4.07
N TYR A 86 -7.45 12.64 -4.38
CA TYR A 86 -6.01 12.48 -4.53
C TYR A 86 -5.72 11.87 -5.89
N ARG A 87 -4.97 12.59 -6.70
CA ARG A 87 -4.59 12.15 -8.06
C ARG A 87 -3.11 11.86 -8.13
N MET A 88 -2.77 10.88 -8.96
CA MET A 88 -1.40 10.53 -9.29
C MET A 88 -1.27 10.43 -10.81
N GLN A 89 -0.34 11.19 -11.39
CA GLN A 89 0.00 11.12 -12.82
C GLN A 89 1.43 10.61 -12.95
N PHE A 90 1.61 9.55 -13.70
CA PHE A 90 2.91 8.88 -13.85
C PHE A 90 2.96 8.03 -15.11
N THR A 91 4.14 7.52 -15.44
CA THR A 91 4.32 6.49 -16.46
C THR A 91 4.59 5.17 -15.75
N ASP A 92 3.79 4.14 -16.04
CA ASP A 92 3.97 2.84 -15.40
C ASP A 92 5.19 2.07 -15.95
N ALA A 93 5.54 0.93 -15.35
CA ALA A 93 6.68 0.11 -15.73
C ALA A 93 6.61 -0.43 -17.18
N THR A 94 5.45 -0.36 -17.82
CA THR A 94 5.24 -0.72 -19.23
C THR A 94 5.41 0.46 -20.20
N GLY A 95 5.67 1.67 -19.68
CA GLY A 95 5.77 2.90 -20.45
C GLY A 95 4.41 3.56 -20.75
N LYS A 96 3.32 3.09 -20.15
CA LYS A 96 1.97 3.63 -20.34
C LYS A 96 1.73 4.81 -19.39
N PRO A 97 1.29 5.99 -19.90
CA PRO A 97 0.84 7.07 -19.04
C PRO A 97 -0.40 6.64 -18.21
N ARG A 98 -0.39 6.96 -16.93
CA ARG A 98 -1.47 6.69 -15.98
C ARG A 98 -1.95 7.98 -15.32
N ASN A 99 -3.25 8.09 -15.15
CA ASN A 99 -3.89 9.14 -14.38
C ASN A 99 -4.88 8.47 -13.41
N VAL A 100 -4.42 8.24 -12.19
CA VAL A 100 -5.16 7.54 -11.15
C VAL A 100 -5.81 8.55 -10.22
N VAL A 101 -7.09 8.38 -9.94
CA VAL A 101 -7.82 9.22 -8.99
C VAL A 101 -8.51 8.35 -7.95
N GLY A 102 -8.43 8.78 -6.71
CA GLY A 102 -9.20 8.22 -5.60
C GLY A 102 -9.62 9.33 -4.63
N VAL A 103 -10.37 8.94 -3.65
CA VAL A 103 -10.91 9.84 -2.62
C VAL A 103 -10.45 9.41 -1.24
N ILE A 104 -9.93 10.35 -0.46
CA ILE A 104 -9.62 10.13 0.96
C ILE A 104 -10.83 10.55 1.78
N GLY A 105 -11.32 9.60 2.58
CA GLY A 105 -12.41 9.75 3.54
C GLY A 105 -12.19 8.86 4.76
N ALA A 106 -13.16 8.80 5.63
CA ALA A 106 -13.16 7.99 6.84
C ALA A 106 -13.99 6.72 6.61
N LEU A 107 -13.31 5.58 6.47
CA LEU A 107 -13.91 4.26 6.25
C LEU A 107 -14.21 3.59 7.60
N GLU A 108 -15.36 2.93 7.69
CA GLU A 108 -15.74 2.16 8.87
C GLU A 108 -14.74 1.06 9.20
N VAL A 109 -14.41 0.96 10.48
CA VAL A 109 -13.56 -0.10 11.02
C VAL A 109 -14.47 -1.25 11.47
N VAL A 110 -14.55 -2.29 10.65
CA VAL A 110 -15.39 -3.47 10.90
C VAL A 110 -14.61 -4.59 11.57
N ASP A 111 -15.33 -5.52 12.21
CA ASP A 111 -14.74 -6.72 12.81
C ASP A 111 -14.21 -7.67 11.71
N GLU A 112 -13.25 -8.51 12.08
CA GLU A 112 -12.69 -9.49 11.16
C GLU A 112 -13.77 -10.48 10.71
N GLY A 113 -13.89 -10.64 9.40
CA GLY A 113 -14.91 -11.53 8.83
C GLY A 113 -16.34 -10.95 8.80
N ALA A 114 -16.58 -9.74 9.32
CA ALA A 114 -17.91 -9.12 9.27
C ALA A 114 -18.37 -8.72 7.86
N GLY A 115 -17.48 -8.78 6.87
CA GLY A 115 -17.74 -8.31 5.52
C GLY A 115 -17.64 -6.79 5.40
N GLY A 116 -17.89 -6.28 4.19
CA GLY A 116 -17.83 -4.84 3.91
C GLY A 116 -16.43 -4.29 3.69
N VAL A 117 -15.44 -4.69 4.47
CA VAL A 117 -14.02 -4.42 4.23
C VAL A 117 -13.27 -5.74 4.18
N LEU A 118 -12.62 -6.02 3.04
CA LEU A 118 -12.07 -7.32 2.71
C LEU A 118 -10.54 -7.24 2.61
N PRO A 119 -9.77 -8.06 3.32
CA PRO A 119 -8.36 -8.25 3.01
C PRO A 119 -8.22 -9.03 1.70
N HIS A 120 -7.16 -8.80 0.93
CA HIS A 120 -6.88 -9.60 -0.26
C HIS A 120 -5.64 -10.50 -0.12
N GLU A 121 -4.79 -10.26 0.90
CA GLU A 121 -3.63 -11.10 1.20
C GLU A 121 -3.48 -11.36 2.69
N ARG A 122 -2.75 -12.44 3.03
CA ARG A 122 -2.40 -12.77 4.41
C ARG A 122 -1.35 -11.80 4.96
N THR A 123 -1.49 -11.41 6.24
CA THR A 123 -0.54 -10.51 6.93
C THR A 123 0.42 -11.27 7.83
N THR A 124 1.62 -10.74 8.01
CA THR A 124 2.62 -11.25 8.96
C THR A 124 2.54 -10.52 10.31
N PRO A 125 2.75 -11.18 11.46
CA PRO A 125 2.47 -10.62 12.80
C PRO A 125 3.37 -9.44 13.27
N LYS A 126 4.55 -9.23 12.66
CA LYS A 126 5.67 -8.45 13.25
C LYS A 126 5.53 -6.92 13.35
N ALA A 127 4.58 -6.26 12.69
CA ALA A 127 4.59 -4.78 12.54
C ALA A 127 3.53 -4.03 13.39
N LYS A 128 2.85 -4.68 14.34
CA LYS A 128 1.64 -4.11 14.98
C LYS A 128 1.92 -3.14 16.13
N THR A 129 3.03 -3.27 16.87
CA THR A 129 3.23 -2.57 18.14
C THR A 129 3.59 -1.10 17.95
N ASP A 130 4.55 -0.78 17.09
CA ASP A 130 5.04 0.58 16.86
C ASP A 130 3.93 1.55 16.40
N ARG A 131 3.21 1.17 15.36
CA ARG A 131 2.12 2.01 14.82
C ARG A 131 0.94 2.16 15.77
N LEU A 132 0.65 1.15 16.60
CA LEU A 132 -0.40 1.23 17.60
C LEU A 132 -0.03 2.23 18.71
N GLU A 133 1.21 2.21 19.20
CA GLU A 133 1.69 3.19 20.19
C GLU A 133 1.65 4.62 19.63
N LEU A 134 2.06 4.80 18.36
CA LEU A 134 1.96 6.11 17.71
C LEU A 134 0.49 6.57 17.59
N THR A 135 -0.42 5.67 17.23
CA THR A 135 -1.85 5.96 17.14
C THR A 135 -2.43 6.34 18.52
N ARG A 136 -2.07 5.61 19.58
CA ARG A 136 -2.47 5.91 20.96
C ARG A 136 -1.99 7.29 21.42
N ALA A 137 -0.75 7.62 21.08
CA ALA A 137 -0.14 8.90 21.51
C ALA A 137 -0.71 10.09 20.75
N THR A 138 -0.94 9.97 19.45
CA THR A 138 -1.37 11.08 18.60
C THR A 138 -2.89 11.21 18.49
N ASP A 139 -3.65 10.14 18.76
CA ASP A 139 -5.09 10.05 18.51
C ASP A 139 -5.47 10.52 17.08
N ALA A 140 -4.63 10.14 16.11
CA ALA A 140 -4.77 10.56 14.73
C ALA A 140 -4.41 9.45 13.73
N ASN A 141 -5.05 9.48 12.55
CA ASN A 141 -4.57 8.76 11.38
C ASN A 141 -3.59 9.67 10.62
N LEU A 142 -2.33 9.28 10.54
CA LEU A 142 -1.26 10.06 9.90
C LEU A 142 -1.07 9.72 8.41
N SER A 143 -1.38 8.48 8.02
CA SER A 143 -1.32 8.01 6.64
C SER A 143 -2.55 7.14 6.31
N PRO A 144 -3.11 7.24 5.09
CA PRO A 144 -4.32 6.52 4.74
C PRO A 144 -4.07 5.03 4.52
N VAL A 145 -5.05 4.19 4.83
CA VAL A 145 -5.19 2.86 4.24
C VAL A 145 -5.52 3.03 2.76
N TRP A 146 -5.12 2.12 1.90
CA TRP A 146 -5.53 2.11 0.50
C TRP A 146 -6.61 1.04 0.29
N GLY A 147 -7.80 1.48 -0.07
CA GLY A 147 -8.95 0.65 -0.38
C GLY A 147 -9.26 0.67 -1.89
N LEU A 148 -9.80 -0.43 -2.39
CA LEU A 148 -10.31 -0.58 -3.74
C LEU A 148 -11.81 -0.81 -3.67
N SER A 149 -12.59 0.05 -4.29
CA SER A 149 -14.05 -0.10 -4.37
C SER A 149 -14.44 -1.01 -5.53
N LEU A 150 -15.39 -1.90 -5.27
CA LEU A 150 -16.03 -2.71 -6.30
C LEU A 150 -17.21 -1.95 -6.98
N ALA A 151 -17.48 -0.72 -6.57
CA ALA A 151 -18.55 0.11 -7.14
C ALA A 151 -18.16 0.59 -8.55
N ALA A 152 -18.86 0.11 -9.56
CA ALA A 152 -18.66 0.56 -10.94
C ALA A 152 -19.01 2.04 -11.10
N GLY A 153 -18.15 2.78 -11.79
CA GLY A 153 -18.33 4.21 -12.08
C GLY A 153 -17.89 5.15 -10.98
N LEU A 154 -17.24 4.66 -9.92
CA LEU A 154 -16.65 5.54 -8.89
C LEU A 154 -15.63 6.50 -9.51
N SER A 155 -14.74 6.03 -10.38
CA SER A 155 -13.76 6.87 -11.07
C SER A 155 -14.41 8.00 -11.87
N THR A 156 -15.58 7.77 -12.47
CA THR A 156 -16.34 8.81 -13.18
C THR A 156 -16.80 9.92 -12.22
N LEU A 157 -17.29 9.56 -11.02
CA LEU A 157 -17.67 10.54 -9.99
C LEU A 157 -16.47 11.35 -9.48
N LEU A 158 -15.28 10.75 -9.51
CA LEU A 158 -14.03 11.38 -9.02
C LEU A 158 -13.29 12.17 -10.13
N THR A 159 -13.69 12.04 -11.40
CA THR A 159 -13.02 12.72 -12.53
C THR A 159 -13.18 14.22 -12.49
N GLU A 160 -14.36 14.71 -12.08
CA GLU A 160 -14.62 16.14 -11.99
C GLU A 160 -13.64 16.79 -11.01
N PRO A 161 -12.95 17.89 -11.42
CA PRO A 161 -12.05 18.63 -10.52
C PRO A 161 -12.77 19.23 -9.33
N ALA A 162 -12.02 19.50 -8.26
CA ALA A 162 -12.47 20.22 -7.09
C ALA A 162 -11.48 21.36 -6.74
N GLU A 163 -11.58 21.94 -5.57
CA GLU A 163 -10.67 22.98 -5.14
C GLU A 163 -9.25 22.43 -4.95
N LEU A 164 -8.32 22.81 -5.81
CA LEU A 164 -6.90 22.42 -5.67
C LEU A 164 -6.32 22.97 -4.37
N LEU A 165 -5.77 22.09 -3.55
CA LEU A 165 -5.11 22.43 -2.28
C LEU A 165 -3.59 22.43 -2.39
N GLY A 166 -3.04 21.61 -3.25
CA GLY A 166 -1.62 21.55 -3.51
C GLY A 166 -1.23 20.41 -4.44
N GLU A 167 0.01 20.49 -4.91
CA GLU A 167 0.61 19.52 -5.81
C GLU A 167 2.10 19.40 -5.48
N LEU A 168 2.68 18.21 -5.71
CA LEU A 168 4.12 18.00 -5.71
C LEU A 168 4.49 16.96 -6.77
N THR A 169 5.71 17.06 -7.28
CA THR A 169 6.32 16.00 -8.09
C THR A 169 7.40 15.32 -7.26
N ASP A 170 7.34 14.01 -7.14
CA ASP A 170 8.33 13.25 -6.39
C ASP A 170 9.57 12.91 -7.22
N ASP A 171 10.60 12.33 -6.57
CA ASP A 171 11.87 11.98 -7.18
C ASP A 171 11.75 10.92 -8.30
N LEU A 172 10.63 10.21 -8.36
CA LEU A 172 10.30 9.24 -9.42
C LEU A 172 9.54 9.89 -10.58
N GLY A 173 9.30 11.21 -10.53
CA GLY A 173 8.56 11.96 -11.54
C GLY A 173 7.04 11.76 -11.45
N VAL A 174 6.53 11.22 -10.36
CA VAL A 174 5.09 11.12 -10.12
C VAL A 174 4.55 12.47 -9.66
N VAL A 175 3.55 12.98 -10.37
CA VAL A 175 2.82 14.17 -9.95
C VAL A 175 1.68 13.76 -9.04
N HIS A 176 1.71 14.26 -7.81
CA HIS A 176 0.69 14.04 -6.79
C HIS A 176 -0.07 15.33 -6.56
N SER A 177 -1.40 15.32 -6.71
CA SER A 177 -2.23 16.48 -6.39
C SER A 177 -3.39 16.14 -5.48
N VAL A 178 -3.78 17.09 -4.64
CA VAL A 178 -4.89 16.96 -3.70
C VAL A 178 -5.89 18.10 -3.89
N GLU A 179 -7.17 17.74 -3.92
CA GLU A 179 -8.28 18.65 -4.14
C GLU A 179 -9.34 18.45 -3.05
N ARG A 180 -10.05 19.52 -2.65
CA ARG A 180 -11.08 19.47 -1.62
C ARG A 180 -12.48 19.48 -2.22
N VAL A 181 -13.31 18.51 -1.82
CA VAL A 181 -14.73 18.42 -2.17
C VAL A 181 -15.57 18.80 -0.96
N THR A 182 -16.35 19.86 -1.09
CA THR A 182 -17.27 20.38 -0.05
C THR A 182 -18.72 20.45 -0.52
N ASP A 183 -18.99 20.16 -1.78
CA ASP A 183 -20.37 20.09 -2.30
C ASP A 183 -21.13 18.91 -1.69
N ASP A 184 -22.23 19.20 -0.98
CA ASP A 184 -23.00 18.20 -0.24
C ASP A 184 -23.58 17.11 -1.15
N ALA A 185 -24.03 17.45 -2.37
CA ALA A 185 -24.59 16.48 -3.29
C ALA A 185 -23.52 15.52 -3.80
N ARG A 186 -22.32 16.04 -4.11
CA ARG A 186 -21.17 15.25 -4.53
C ARG A 186 -20.64 14.38 -3.38
N ILE A 187 -20.58 14.91 -2.16
CA ILE A 187 -20.22 14.14 -0.96
C ILE A 187 -21.20 12.96 -0.78
N ALA A 188 -22.49 13.24 -0.84
CA ALA A 188 -23.50 12.19 -0.70
C ALA A 188 -23.40 11.11 -1.79
N ALA A 189 -23.16 11.51 -3.05
CA ALA A 189 -22.98 10.57 -4.16
C ALA A 189 -21.75 9.68 -3.98
N ILE A 190 -20.59 10.24 -3.60
CA ILE A 190 -19.35 9.50 -3.32
C ILE A 190 -19.56 8.53 -2.15
N SER A 191 -20.13 9.00 -1.04
CA SER A 191 -20.42 8.16 0.13
C SER A 191 -21.34 7.00 -0.23
N ALA A 192 -22.41 7.24 -0.96
CA ALA A 192 -23.37 6.23 -1.38
C ALA A 192 -22.75 5.18 -2.33
N ALA A 193 -21.91 5.63 -3.28
CA ALA A 193 -21.23 4.73 -4.20
C ALA A 193 -20.32 3.75 -3.46
N ILE A 194 -19.46 4.25 -2.55
CA ILE A 194 -18.51 3.42 -1.79
C ILE A 194 -19.26 2.55 -0.77
N ALA A 195 -20.25 3.09 -0.07
CA ALA A 195 -21.05 2.33 0.89
C ALA A 195 -21.94 1.26 0.23
N GLY A 196 -22.16 1.32 -1.07
CA GLY A 196 -22.96 0.34 -1.82
C GLY A 196 -22.28 -1.00 -2.06
N GLN A 197 -20.96 -1.09 -1.92
CA GLN A 197 -20.16 -2.27 -2.25
C GLN A 197 -19.06 -2.51 -1.18
N PRO A 198 -18.50 -3.72 -1.09
CA PRO A 198 -17.32 -3.95 -0.29
C PRO A 198 -16.11 -3.12 -0.75
N VAL A 199 -15.24 -2.78 0.19
CA VAL A 199 -13.93 -2.18 -0.06
C VAL A 199 -12.85 -3.21 0.20
N VAL A 200 -12.00 -3.48 -0.79
CA VAL A 200 -10.87 -4.40 -0.70
C VAL A 200 -9.64 -3.61 -0.26
N ILE A 201 -8.96 -4.01 0.80
CA ILE A 201 -7.72 -3.34 1.23
C ILE A 201 -6.62 -3.68 0.23
N ALA A 202 -6.11 -2.68 -0.48
CA ALA A 202 -4.98 -2.81 -1.41
C ALA A 202 -3.63 -2.74 -0.67
N ASP A 203 -3.48 -1.73 0.17
CA ASP A 203 -2.29 -1.50 0.97
C ASP A 203 -2.66 -0.99 2.36
N GLY A 204 -1.78 -1.22 3.35
CA GLY A 204 -2.06 -0.82 4.72
C GLY A 204 -2.92 -1.80 5.52
N HIS A 205 -2.87 -3.11 5.23
CA HIS A 205 -3.54 -4.14 6.04
C HIS A 205 -3.19 -4.04 7.52
N HIS A 206 -1.92 -3.76 7.85
CA HIS A 206 -1.49 -3.53 9.23
C HIS A 206 -2.11 -2.26 9.82
N ARG A 207 -2.18 -1.16 9.04
CA ARG A 207 -2.82 0.10 9.48
C ARG A 207 -4.31 -0.12 9.79
N TYR A 208 -5.02 -0.86 8.96
CA TYR A 208 -6.43 -1.20 9.21
C TYR A 208 -6.59 -2.10 10.44
N ALA A 209 -5.74 -3.13 10.60
CA ALA A 209 -5.77 -4.01 11.77
C ALA A 209 -5.46 -3.25 13.07
N ILE A 210 -4.55 -2.27 13.04
CA ILE A 210 -4.24 -1.37 14.16
C ILE A 210 -5.44 -0.47 14.47
N SER A 211 -6.10 0.08 13.45
CA SER A 211 -7.33 0.87 13.64
C SER A 211 -8.41 0.08 14.36
N ARG A 212 -8.55 -1.22 14.06
CA ARG A 212 -9.48 -2.12 14.76
C ARG A 212 -9.09 -2.32 16.22
N THR A 213 -7.82 -2.61 16.49
CA THR A 213 -7.32 -2.75 17.87
C THR A 213 -7.55 -1.45 18.66
N TYR A 214 -7.21 -0.31 18.08
CA TYR A 214 -7.39 0.99 18.72
C TYR A 214 -8.87 1.33 18.95
N ARG A 215 -9.76 1.05 17.99
CA ARG A 215 -11.21 1.18 18.15
C ARG A 215 -11.71 0.38 19.37
N ASP A 216 -11.28 -0.87 19.49
CA ASP A 216 -11.73 -1.75 20.58
C ASP A 216 -11.25 -1.21 21.94
N GLU A 217 -10.02 -0.73 22.05
CA GLU A 217 -9.50 -0.04 23.22
C GLU A 217 -10.29 1.24 23.57
N VAL A 218 -10.64 2.04 22.56
CA VAL A 218 -11.45 3.25 22.79
C VAL A 218 -12.85 2.88 23.24
N ARG A 219 -13.48 1.86 22.66
CA ARG A 219 -14.79 1.33 23.08
C ARG A 219 -14.77 0.87 24.54
N GLU A 220 -13.73 0.10 24.91
CA GLU A 220 -13.56 -0.37 26.30
C GLU A 220 -13.40 0.80 27.29
N ARG A 221 -12.54 1.80 26.94
CA ARG A 221 -12.27 2.96 27.78
C ARG A 221 -13.48 3.88 27.93
N THR A 222 -14.26 4.08 26.86
CA THR A 222 -15.36 5.07 26.80
C THR A 222 -16.74 4.46 26.98
N SER A 223 -16.86 3.14 26.91
CA SER A 223 -18.14 2.41 26.84
C SER A 223 -19.06 2.93 25.72
N SER A 224 -18.49 3.42 24.61
CA SER A 224 -19.21 4.04 23.49
C SER A 224 -18.75 3.48 22.16
N THR A 225 -19.71 3.28 21.27
CA THR A 225 -19.51 2.94 19.86
C THR A 225 -19.73 4.16 18.93
N SER A 226 -19.87 5.36 19.52
CA SER A 226 -19.99 6.63 18.79
C SER A 226 -18.78 7.50 19.10
N ASN A 227 -17.66 7.20 18.44
CA ASN A 227 -16.38 7.90 18.64
C ASN A 227 -15.58 7.94 17.33
N GLY A 228 -14.53 8.74 17.31
CA GLY A 228 -13.71 8.93 16.11
C GLY A 228 -12.93 7.68 15.66
N ALA A 229 -12.68 6.72 16.56
CA ALA A 229 -11.95 5.49 16.24
C ALA A 229 -12.82 4.44 15.50
N GLU A 230 -14.13 4.66 15.41
CA GLU A 230 -15.03 3.81 14.59
C GLU A 230 -14.73 3.88 13.10
N LEU A 231 -14.00 4.90 12.67
CA LEU A 231 -13.62 5.15 11.29
C LEU A 231 -12.10 5.31 11.18
N THR A 232 -11.53 4.92 10.04
CA THR A 232 -10.10 5.11 9.73
C THR A 232 -9.92 5.83 8.40
N MET A 233 -8.92 6.70 8.33
CA MET A 233 -8.59 7.42 7.09
C MET A 233 -8.19 6.45 6.00
N THR A 234 -8.92 6.48 4.89
CA THR A 234 -8.72 5.56 3.78
C THR A 234 -8.79 6.32 2.45
N TYR A 235 -7.81 6.09 1.59
CA TYR A 235 -7.88 6.43 0.17
C TYR A 235 -8.61 5.31 -0.55
N VAL A 236 -9.65 5.62 -1.31
CA VAL A 236 -10.45 4.64 -2.06
C VAL A 236 -10.48 5.04 -3.53
N ASN A 237 -10.08 4.13 -4.40
CA ASN A 237 -10.27 4.24 -5.86
C ASN A 237 -11.01 3.02 -6.41
N GLU A 238 -11.45 3.09 -7.66
CA GLU A 238 -12.18 1.99 -8.30
C GLU A 238 -11.23 0.85 -8.67
N LEU A 239 -11.69 -0.39 -8.50
CA LEU A 239 -10.95 -1.61 -8.85
C LEU A 239 -11.07 -1.90 -10.36
N ILE A 240 -10.40 -1.10 -11.18
CA ILE A 240 -10.29 -1.27 -12.63
C ILE A 240 -8.85 -1.03 -13.11
N ASP A 241 -8.49 -1.61 -14.25
CA ASP A 241 -7.11 -1.55 -14.79
C ASP A 241 -6.60 -0.13 -15.03
N GLU A 242 -7.49 0.79 -15.43
CA GLU A 242 -7.14 2.19 -15.71
C GLU A 242 -6.75 2.96 -14.45
N GLN A 243 -7.27 2.55 -13.30
CA GLN A 243 -7.07 3.20 -12.00
C GLN A 243 -6.05 2.51 -11.11
N LEU A 244 -5.31 1.55 -11.65
CA LEU A 244 -4.33 0.77 -10.89
C LEU A 244 -3.03 0.55 -11.67
N SER A 245 -1.94 0.49 -10.93
CA SER A 245 -0.68 -0.10 -11.39
C SER A 245 -0.22 -1.09 -10.33
N VAL A 246 -0.23 -2.36 -10.69
CA VAL A 246 0.18 -3.45 -9.79
C VAL A 246 1.50 -4.00 -10.29
N ALA A 247 2.55 -3.85 -9.52
CA ALA A 247 3.85 -4.44 -9.78
C ALA A 247 3.99 -5.80 -9.10
N ALA A 248 4.86 -6.63 -9.63
CA ALA A 248 5.21 -7.88 -9.00
C ALA A 248 6.18 -7.67 -7.84
N ILE A 249 6.04 -8.48 -6.79
CA ILE A 249 7.04 -8.62 -5.74
C ILE A 249 7.80 -9.90 -5.99
N HIS A 250 9.01 -9.77 -6.50
CA HIS A 250 9.87 -10.90 -6.85
C HIS A 250 10.42 -11.59 -5.60
N ARG A 251 10.98 -12.79 -5.76
CA ARG A 251 11.46 -13.65 -4.68
C ARG A 251 12.97 -13.80 -4.79
N LEU A 252 13.70 -13.52 -3.72
CA LEU A 252 15.12 -13.80 -3.53
C LEU A 252 15.24 -14.97 -2.54
N TYR A 253 16.02 -15.98 -2.89
CA TYR A 253 16.15 -17.21 -2.12
C TYR A 253 17.51 -17.30 -1.43
N GLU A 254 17.47 -17.58 -0.11
CA GLU A 254 18.61 -17.77 0.78
C GLU A 254 18.53 -19.15 1.47
N GLY A 255 19.64 -19.65 2.00
CA GLY A 255 19.64 -20.95 2.70
C GLY A 255 19.48 -22.17 1.79
N ILE A 256 19.48 -21.99 0.46
CA ILE A 256 19.37 -23.03 -0.55
C ILE A 256 20.27 -22.69 -1.73
N THR A 257 20.95 -23.67 -2.31
CA THR A 257 21.76 -23.42 -3.50
C THR A 257 20.88 -23.30 -4.76
N TYR A 258 21.39 -22.60 -5.78
CA TYR A 258 20.72 -22.51 -7.07
C TYR A 258 20.37 -23.92 -7.65
N LYS A 259 21.31 -24.90 -7.51
CA LYS A 259 21.12 -26.26 -8.02
C LYS A 259 19.97 -26.99 -7.29
N GLU A 260 19.92 -26.86 -5.98
CA GLU A 260 18.85 -27.46 -5.18
C GLU A 260 17.49 -26.80 -5.47
N LEU A 261 17.47 -25.46 -5.59
CA LEU A 261 16.25 -24.73 -5.96
C LEU A 261 15.75 -25.16 -7.35
N ALA A 262 16.62 -25.23 -8.37
CA ALA A 262 16.25 -25.69 -9.69
C ALA A 262 15.77 -27.15 -9.70
N ALA A 263 16.41 -28.03 -8.93
CA ALA A 263 16.00 -29.42 -8.78
C ALA A 263 14.62 -29.54 -8.11
N ALA A 264 14.33 -28.73 -7.09
CA ALA A 264 13.04 -28.71 -6.41
C ALA A 264 11.91 -28.17 -7.32
N LEU A 265 12.21 -27.27 -8.23
CA LEU A 265 11.24 -26.69 -9.17
C LEU A 265 11.00 -27.59 -10.39
N SER A 266 11.97 -28.41 -10.80
CA SER A 266 11.89 -29.23 -12.02
C SER A 266 10.72 -30.23 -12.11
N PRO A 267 10.15 -30.76 -11.00
CA PRO A 267 8.94 -31.58 -11.07
C PRO A 267 7.66 -30.79 -11.40
N PHE A 268 7.66 -29.47 -11.23
CA PHE A 268 6.51 -28.59 -11.34
C PHE A 268 6.59 -27.63 -12.52
N PHE A 269 7.80 -27.37 -13.00
CA PHE A 269 8.04 -26.41 -14.10
C PHE A 269 8.93 -27.03 -15.17
N THR A 270 8.61 -26.76 -16.42
CA THR A 270 9.57 -26.94 -17.50
C THR A 270 10.61 -25.84 -17.45
N ILE A 271 11.89 -26.20 -17.33
CA ILE A 271 13.01 -25.27 -17.21
C ILE A 271 13.75 -25.17 -18.53
N ASN A 272 13.75 -24.00 -19.15
CA ASN A 272 14.44 -23.74 -20.42
C ASN A 272 15.41 -22.55 -20.26
N ASP A 273 16.49 -22.55 -21.04
CA ASP A 273 17.40 -21.41 -21.07
C ASP A 273 16.66 -20.12 -21.50
N ALA A 274 17.06 -19.01 -20.93
CA ALA A 274 16.53 -17.68 -21.22
C ALA A 274 17.69 -16.69 -21.50
N ASP A 275 17.38 -15.63 -22.22
CA ASP A 275 18.30 -14.50 -22.39
C ASP A 275 18.54 -13.80 -21.04
N PRO A 276 19.68 -13.13 -20.84
CA PRO A 276 19.92 -12.33 -19.66
C PRO A 276 18.78 -11.34 -19.36
N VAL A 277 18.52 -11.11 -18.09
CA VAL A 277 17.46 -10.17 -17.66
C VAL A 277 17.69 -8.79 -18.27
N GLY A 278 16.68 -8.28 -18.95
CA GLY A 278 16.70 -7.00 -19.65
C GLY A 278 15.32 -6.31 -19.67
N PRO A 279 15.20 -5.18 -20.38
CA PRO A 279 13.97 -4.38 -20.41
C PRO A 279 12.72 -5.13 -20.90
N THR A 280 12.90 -6.16 -21.74
CA THR A 280 11.80 -6.95 -22.30
C THR A 280 11.44 -8.19 -21.48
N THR A 281 12.17 -8.50 -20.41
CA THR A 281 11.99 -9.76 -19.65
C THR A 281 10.56 -9.88 -19.10
N LEU A 282 10.00 -8.83 -18.52
CA LEU A 282 8.65 -8.86 -17.95
C LEU A 282 7.56 -9.04 -19.03
N SER A 283 7.69 -8.42 -20.20
CA SER A 283 6.77 -8.65 -21.32
C SER A 283 6.84 -10.07 -21.84
N GLN A 284 8.06 -10.60 -22.00
CA GLN A 284 8.27 -11.99 -22.41
C GLN A 284 7.71 -13.00 -21.41
N MET A 285 7.81 -12.72 -20.10
CA MET A 285 7.17 -13.54 -19.05
C MET A 285 5.65 -13.62 -19.24
N ASN A 286 5.01 -12.48 -19.52
CA ASN A 286 3.57 -12.41 -19.75
C ASN A 286 3.16 -13.17 -21.02
N GLU A 287 3.86 -12.96 -22.13
CA GLU A 287 3.60 -13.61 -23.42
C GLU A 287 3.77 -15.13 -23.34
N ARG A 288 4.79 -15.61 -22.62
CA ARG A 288 5.09 -17.04 -22.44
C ARG A 288 4.26 -17.71 -21.35
N GLY A 289 3.62 -16.94 -20.47
CA GLY A 289 2.99 -17.49 -19.28
C GLY A 289 3.99 -18.10 -18.29
N SER A 290 5.24 -17.61 -18.26
CA SER A 290 6.36 -18.20 -17.52
C SER A 290 6.93 -17.24 -16.49
N LEU A 291 7.53 -17.79 -15.43
CA LEU A 291 8.37 -17.05 -14.49
C LEU A 291 9.81 -17.04 -15.00
N CYS A 292 10.69 -16.24 -14.41
CA CYS A 292 12.11 -16.21 -14.77
C CYS A 292 12.98 -16.49 -13.52
N LEU A 293 13.74 -17.58 -13.55
CA LEU A 293 14.73 -17.93 -12.54
C LEU A 293 16.07 -17.29 -12.92
N VAL A 294 16.65 -16.53 -12.00
CA VAL A 294 17.90 -15.78 -12.16
C VAL A 294 18.90 -16.27 -11.13
N ALA A 295 20.04 -16.79 -11.59
CA ALA A 295 21.15 -17.17 -10.72
C ALA A 295 22.02 -15.95 -10.35
N LYS A 296 22.71 -15.98 -9.22
CA LYS A 296 23.66 -14.95 -8.82
C LYS A 296 24.79 -14.72 -9.86
N THR A 297 25.08 -15.73 -10.67
CA THR A 297 26.03 -15.65 -11.79
C THR A 297 25.50 -14.90 -13.02
N GLY A 298 24.21 -14.48 -13.02
CA GLY A 298 23.53 -13.87 -14.16
C GLY A 298 22.91 -14.87 -15.14
N ARG A 299 23.08 -16.17 -14.92
CA ARG A 299 22.39 -17.19 -15.74
C ARG A 299 20.89 -17.17 -15.49
N THR A 300 20.08 -17.26 -16.55
CA THR A 300 18.63 -17.14 -16.52
C THR A 300 17.94 -18.33 -17.16
N HIS A 301 16.75 -18.67 -16.63
CA HIS A 301 15.92 -19.73 -17.17
C HIS A 301 14.44 -19.34 -17.09
N TRP A 302 13.68 -19.71 -18.11
CA TRP A 302 12.23 -19.71 -18.07
C TRP A 302 11.73 -20.87 -17.22
N LEU A 303 10.80 -20.59 -16.33
CA LEU A 303 10.04 -21.58 -15.56
C LEU A 303 8.60 -21.57 -16.08
N THR A 304 8.26 -22.52 -16.94
CA THR A 304 6.90 -22.66 -17.47
C THR A 304 6.13 -23.65 -16.60
N PRO A 305 5.03 -23.25 -15.93
CA PRO A 305 4.27 -24.14 -15.08
C PRO A 305 3.71 -25.35 -15.84
N ILE A 306 3.83 -26.54 -15.29
CA ILE A 306 3.21 -27.76 -15.80
C ILE A 306 1.79 -27.81 -15.23
N ALA A 307 0.78 -27.53 -16.04
CA ALA A 307 -0.60 -27.29 -15.60
C ALA A 307 -1.17 -28.42 -14.72
N GLU A 308 -0.89 -29.68 -15.08
CA GLU A 308 -1.39 -30.86 -14.34
C GLU A 308 -0.81 -30.97 -12.93
N LYS A 309 0.37 -30.38 -12.69
CA LYS A 309 1.04 -30.38 -11.38
C LYS A 309 0.44 -29.37 -10.42
N PHE A 310 -0.29 -28.39 -10.95
CA PHE A 310 -0.93 -27.33 -10.19
C PHE A 310 -2.46 -27.45 -10.16
N ALA A 311 -3.00 -28.64 -10.44
CA ALA A 311 -4.43 -28.89 -10.33
C ALA A 311 -4.92 -28.58 -8.89
N GLY A 312 -5.87 -27.67 -8.75
CA GLY A 312 -6.37 -27.22 -7.45
C GLY A 312 -5.53 -26.13 -6.77
N VAL A 313 -4.38 -25.76 -7.31
CA VAL A 313 -3.61 -24.59 -6.88
C VAL A 313 -4.12 -23.35 -7.60
N ARG A 314 -4.25 -22.24 -6.88
CA ARG A 314 -4.68 -20.97 -7.46
C ARG A 314 -3.70 -20.54 -8.57
N ASN A 315 -4.24 -20.03 -9.67
CA ASN A 315 -3.43 -19.58 -10.83
C ASN A 315 -2.73 -18.23 -10.53
N LEU A 316 -1.76 -18.29 -9.63
CA LEU A 316 -0.88 -17.21 -9.24
C LEU A 316 0.56 -17.72 -9.16
N ASP A 317 1.50 -16.96 -9.72
CA ASP A 317 2.93 -17.33 -9.68
C ASP A 317 3.42 -17.53 -8.24
N SER A 318 2.99 -16.68 -7.32
CA SER A 318 3.31 -16.81 -5.89
C SER A 318 2.77 -18.09 -5.26
N ALA A 319 1.54 -18.47 -5.61
CA ALA A 319 0.93 -19.72 -5.11
C ALA A 319 1.61 -20.97 -5.70
N TYR A 320 2.00 -20.91 -6.97
CA TYR A 320 2.75 -21.99 -7.60
C TYR A 320 4.12 -22.19 -6.94
N LEU A 321 4.83 -21.12 -6.61
CA LEU A 321 6.12 -21.20 -5.91
C LEU A 321 5.97 -21.72 -4.50
N GLU A 322 4.99 -21.22 -3.72
CA GLU A 322 4.70 -21.74 -2.38
C GLU A 322 4.39 -23.24 -2.40
N TYR A 323 3.57 -23.68 -3.36
CA TYR A 323 3.21 -25.08 -3.50
C TYR A 323 4.42 -25.95 -3.86
N ALA A 324 5.18 -25.56 -4.90
CA ALA A 324 6.32 -26.32 -5.40
C ALA A 324 7.46 -26.43 -4.37
N LEU A 325 7.64 -25.42 -3.52
CA LEU A 325 8.71 -25.35 -2.53
C LEU A 325 8.26 -25.68 -1.10
N SER A 326 7.01 -26.10 -0.90
CA SER A 326 6.42 -26.35 0.43
C SER A 326 7.18 -27.36 1.30
N SER A 327 7.90 -28.30 0.70
CA SER A 327 8.70 -29.33 1.36
C SER A 327 10.20 -29.03 1.42
N VAL A 328 10.63 -27.86 0.93
CA VAL A 328 12.04 -27.48 0.79
C VAL A 328 12.38 -26.42 1.83
N GLN A 329 13.45 -26.64 2.60
CA GLN A 329 13.92 -25.64 3.55
C GLN A 329 14.65 -24.54 2.80
N HIS A 330 14.19 -23.30 2.96
CA HIS A 330 14.76 -22.08 2.36
C HIS A 330 14.24 -20.85 3.09
N GLU A 331 14.89 -19.72 2.86
CA GLU A 331 14.42 -18.41 3.26
C GLU A 331 14.08 -17.59 2.02
N VAL A 332 13.02 -16.75 2.13
CA VAL A 332 12.57 -15.90 1.03
C VAL A 332 12.61 -14.44 1.47
N ARG A 333 13.34 -13.62 0.70
CA ARG A 333 13.25 -12.17 0.74
C ARG A 333 12.41 -11.67 -0.44
N TYR A 334 11.77 -10.55 -0.23
CA TYR A 334 10.81 -9.97 -1.17
C TYR A 334 11.35 -8.64 -1.68
N GLN A 335 11.38 -8.48 -3.02
CA GLN A 335 11.88 -7.27 -3.65
C GLN A 335 11.01 -6.91 -4.86
N HIS A 336 10.56 -5.67 -4.95
CA HIS A 336 9.95 -5.12 -6.16
C HIS A 336 11.05 -4.54 -7.07
N GLY A 337 10.72 -4.39 -8.38
CA GLY A 337 11.66 -3.83 -9.36
C GLY A 337 12.73 -4.84 -9.79
N VAL A 338 12.93 -4.95 -11.10
CA VAL A 338 13.88 -5.93 -11.67
C VAL A 338 15.33 -5.48 -11.44
N THR A 339 15.60 -4.19 -11.53
CA THR A 339 16.93 -3.61 -11.28
C THR A 339 17.33 -3.80 -9.82
N GLU A 340 16.41 -3.56 -8.90
CA GLU A 340 16.59 -3.74 -7.46
C GLU A 340 16.84 -5.21 -7.11
N VAL A 341 16.11 -6.15 -7.75
CA VAL A 341 16.35 -7.59 -7.60
C VAL A 341 17.75 -7.97 -8.06
N GLN A 342 18.21 -7.45 -9.19
CA GLN A 342 19.57 -7.72 -9.69
C GLN A 342 20.64 -7.16 -8.75
N HIS A 343 20.41 -5.95 -8.22
CA HIS A 343 21.31 -5.35 -7.23
C HIS A 343 21.36 -6.20 -5.95
N GLU A 344 20.21 -6.50 -5.35
CA GLU A 344 20.13 -7.32 -4.14
C GLU A 344 20.75 -8.72 -4.34
N LEU A 345 20.47 -9.36 -5.48
CA LEU A 345 21.04 -10.66 -5.81
C LEU A 345 22.58 -10.60 -5.89
N SER A 346 23.15 -9.49 -6.33
CA SER A 346 24.62 -9.32 -6.42
C SER A 346 25.27 -9.01 -5.08
N THR A 347 24.59 -8.31 -4.17
CA THR A 347 25.16 -7.74 -2.93
C THR A 347 24.81 -8.51 -1.66
N SER A 348 23.73 -9.32 -1.66
CA SER A 348 23.27 -10.08 -0.50
C SER A 348 23.72 -11.56 -0.54
N ASP A 349 23.27 -12.35 0.46
CA ASP A 349 23.51 -13.80 0.53
C ASP A 349 22.54 -14.63 -0.34
N ALA A 350 21.66 -13.98 -1.07
CA ALA A 350 20.76 -14.66 -1.99
C ALA A 350 21.52 -15.40 -3.09
N THR A 351 21.13 -16.64 -3.34
CA THR A 351 21.77 -17.53 -4.33
C THR A 351 21.06 -17.48 -5.67
N ALA A 352 19.78 -17.15 -5.65
CA ALA A 352 18.93 -17.02 -6.82
C ALA A 352 17.77 -16.06 -6.56
N ALA A 353 17.21 -15.53 -7.65
CA ALA A 353 15.94 -14.83 -7.64
C ALA A 353 14.95 -15.47 -8.60
N ILE A 354 13.66 -15.39 -8.30
CA ILE A 354 12.59 -15.72 -9.24
C ILE A 354 11.76 -14.47 -9.48
N LEU A 355 11.79 -13.98 -10.71
CA LEU A 355 10.88 -12.96 -11.18
C LEU A 355 9.51 -13.59 -11.43
N ILE A 356 8.48 -12.96 -10.92
CA ILE A 356 7.09 -13.37 -11.08
C ILE A 356 6.30 -12.32 -11.84
N ARG A 357 5.19 -12.70 -12.45
CA ARG A 357 4.27 -11.78 -13.12
C ARG A 357 3.42 -11.03 -12.09
N PRO A 358 3.03 -9.78 -12.36
CA PRO A 358 2.11 -9.06 -11.50
C PRO A 358 0.73 -9.75 -11.46
N VAL A 359 0.06 -9.61 -10.34
CA VAL A 359 -1.33 -10.09 -10.20
C VAL A 359 -2.25 -9.16 -11.00
N SER A 360 -3.14 -9.73 -11.81
CA SER A 360 -4.11 -8.94 -12.57
C SER A 360 -5.22 -8.36 -11.66
N VAL A 361 -5.80 -7.25 -12.08
CA VAL A 361 -6.98 -6.64 -11.42
C VAL A 361 -8.13 -7.63 -11.34
N ALA A 362 -8.37 -8.41 -12.41
CA ALA A 362 -9.40 -9.46 -12.43
C ALA A 362 -9.18 -10.52 -11.35
N GLU A 363 -7.93 -10.89 -11.05
CA GLU A 363 -7.62 -11.87 -10.01
C GLU A 363 -7.76 -11.28 -8.61
N ILE A 364 -7.45 -9.99 -8.42
CA ILE A 364 -7.73 -9.28 -7.16
C ILE A 364 -9.26 -9.25 -6.91
N GLN A 365 -10.03 -8.88 -7.92
CA GLN A 365 -11.50 -8.84 -7.84
C GLN A 365 -12.09 -10.23 -7.56
N ARG A 366 -11.60 -11.25 -8.26
CA ARG A 366 -12.01 -12.64 -8.03
C ARG A 366 -11.71 -13.08 -6.60
N THR A 367 -10.49 -12.78 -6.10
CA THR A 367 -10.08 -13.09 -4.72
C THR A 367 -11.03 -12.49 -3.71
N ALA A 368 -11.38 -11.22 -3.89
CA ALA A 368 -12.31 -10.51 -3.02
C ALA A 368 -13.72 -11.13 -3.06
N ASN A 369 -14.24 -11.42 -4.26
CA ASN A 369 -15.58 -12.00 -4.44
C ASN A 369 -15.71 -13.42 -3.86
N GLU A 370 -14.63 -14.21 -3.90
CA GLU A 370 -14.59 -15.56 -3.33
C GLU A 370 -14.31 -15.57 -1.83
N GLY A 371 -14.00 -14.42 -1.21
CA GLY A 371 -13.61 -14.33 0.19
C GLY A 371 -12.31 -15.05 0.51
N LEU A 372 -11.43 -15.22 -0.47
CA LEU A 372 -10.15 -15.90 -0.35
C LEU A 372 -9.01 -14.90 -0.12
N LEU A 373 -7.85 -15.42 0.30
CA LEU A 373 -6.65 -14.61 0.50
C LEU A 373 -5.52 -15.11 -0.39
N MET A 374 -4.81 -14.17 -1.01
CA MET A 374 -3.55 -14.46 -1.70
C MET A 374 -2.42 -14.73 -0.71
N PRO A 375 -1.34 -15.40 -1.14
CA PRO A 375 -0.09 -15.47 -0.37
C PRO A 375 0.39 -14.07 0.08
N PRO A 376 1.16 -13.97 1.18
CA PRO A 376 1.76 -12.70 1.58
C PRO A 376 2.66 -12.13 0.48
N LYS A 377 2.68 -10.79 0.37
CA LYS A 377 3.52 -10.11 -0.62
C LYS A 377 3.24 -10.55 -2.07
N SER A 378 1.97 -10.69 -2.43
CA SER A 378 1.53 -11.01 -3.78
C SER A 378 1.41 -9.79 -4.67
N THR A 379 1.11 -8.61 -4.11
CA THR A 379 0.83 -7.38 -4.86
C THR A 379 1.66 -6.21 -4.33
N PHE A 380 2.09 -5.34 -5.23
CA PHE A 380 2.70 -4.06 -4.91
C PHE A 380 2.00 -2.97 -5.72
N PHE A 381 1.16 -2.21 -5.02
CA PHE A 381 0.46 -1.07 -5.65
C PHE A 381 1.42 0.12 -5.74
N SER A 382 1.54 0.66 -6.94
CA SER A 382 2.45 1.75 -7.29
C SER A 382 1.72 2.82 -8.11
N PRO A 383 2.07 4.12 -7.97
CA PRO A 383 2.98 4.67 -6.95
C PRO A 383 2.41 4.60 -5.55
N LYS A 384 3.27 4.72 -4.52
CA LYS A 384 2.81 4.78 -3.13
C LYS A 384 2.19 6.14 -2.81
N LEU A 385 1.15 6.14 -1.98
CA LEU A 385 0.54 7.34 -1.45
C LEU A 385 1.53 8.10 -0.56
N ARG A 386 1.61 9.42 -0.72
CA ARG A 386 2.46 10.26 0.13
C ARG A 386 1.79 10.49 1.49
N THR A 387 2.59 10.56 2.55
CA THR A 387 2.16 10.95 3.90
C THR A 387 2.32 12.46 4.06
N GLY A 388 1.36 13.12 4.70
CA GLY A 388 1.42 14.55 4.99
C GLY A 388 0.40 15.41 4.22
N PHE A 389 -0.18 14.94 3.12
CA PHE A 389 -1.21 15.72 2.41
C PHE A 389 -2.47 15.96 3.24
N VAL A 390 -2.82 15.00 4.08
CA VAL A 390 -3.99 15.05 4.95
C VAL A 390 -3.79 14.15 6.16
N LEU A 391 -4.22 14.62 7.32
CA LEU A 391 -4.28 13.86 8.56
C LEU A 391 -5.71 13.90 9.08
N ARG A 392 -6.10 12.89 9.86
CA ARG A 392 -7.41 12.83 10.49
C ARG A 392 -7.27 12.66 11.99
N GLU A 393 -7.71 13.64 12.77
CA GLU A 393 -7.86 13.49 14.22
C GLU A 393 -9.06 12.58 14.54
N MET A 394 -8.90 11.68 15.50
CA MET A 394 -9.96 10.76 15.97
C MET A 394 -10.60 11.25 17.28
N LYS A 395 -10.13 12.36 17.84
CA LYS A 395 -10.68 12.95 19.05
C LYS A 395 -12.18 13.22 18.87
N THR A 396 -12.97 12.64 19.74
CA THR A 396 -14.37 13.02 19.90
C THR A 396 -14.38 14.37 20.62
N ARG A 397 -15.00 15.38 20.02
CA ARG A 397 -15.23 16.67 20.69
C ARG A 397 -16.30 16.54 21.76
#